data_5872dad36dd2c2048067cfd828a2f3e3
#
_entry.id   5872dad36dd2c2048067cfd828a2f3e3
#
_cell.length_a   1.000
_cell.length_b   1.000
_cell.length_c   1.000
_cell.angle_alpha   90.00
_cell.angle_beta   90.00
_cell.angle_gamma   90.00
#
_symmetry.space_group_name_H-M   'P 1'
#
loop_
_entity.id
_entity.type
_entity.pdbx_description
1 polymer ?
#
loop_
_entity_poly.entity_id
_entity_poly.type
_entity_poly.pdbx_seq_one_letter_code
_entity_poly.pdbx_strand_id
1 'polypeptide(L)' 'MFVRIRNLREDNDMTQKQVAEYLFCDQSLYSKYERGLRDVPVSIIIKLAKLYYTSTDFILGLTDKKQPYKK' A
#
# COMPACT_ATOMS: atom_id res chain seq x y z
N MET A 1 -9.54 4.46 5.98
CA MET A 1 -8.10 4.79 5.87
C MET A 1 -7.29 3.54 6.05
N PHE A 2 -6.32 3.30 5.16
CA PHE A 2 -5.50 2.09 5.23
C PHE A 2 -4.17 2.41 5.90
N VAL A 3 -4.15 2.43 7.22
CA VAL A 3 -2.96 2.77 8.01
C VAL A 3 -1.77 1.87 7.65
N ARG A 4 -2.05 0.61 7.29
CA ARG A 4 -1.00 -0.37 6.96
C ARG A 4 -0.17 0.02 5.74
N ILE A 5 -0.73 0.80 4.81
CA ILE A 5 0.02 1.28 3.63
C ILE A 5 1.24 2.08 4.07
N ARG A 6 1.03 3.02 4.98
CA ARG A 6 2.12 3.85 5.51
C ARG A 6 3.12 3.01 6.30
N ASN A 7 2.61 2.12 7.15
CA ASN A 7 3.47 1.26 7.97
C ASN A 7 4.35 0.37 7.10
N LEU A 8 3.77 -0.22 6.04
CA LEU A 8 4.54 -1.06 5.11
C LEU A 8 5.61 -0.25 4.39
N ARG A 9 5.28 0.97 3.99
CA ARG A 9 6.25 1.84 3.32
C ARG A 9 7.42 2.16 4.24
N GLU A 10 7.12 2.55 5.47
CA GLU A 10 8.16 2.89 6.45
C GLU A 10 9.00 1.67 6.82
N ASP A 11 8.38 0.50 6.97
CA ASP A 11 9.09 -0.74 7.26
C ASP A 11 10.05 -1.15 6.16
N ASN A 12 9.78 -0.74 4.93
CA ASN A 12 10.63 -1.03 3.78
C ASN A 12 11.55 0.14 3.41
N ASP A 13 11.65 1.13 4.28
CA ASP A 13 12.52 2.30 4.10
C ASP A 13 12.29 3.02 2.77
N MET A 14 11.03 3.08 2.32
CA MET A 14 10.68 3.75 1.08
C MET A 14 10.08 5.12 1.35
N THR A 15 10.37 6.07 0.46
CA THR A 15 9.73 7.39 0.50
C THR A 15 8.39 7.35 -0.24
N GLN A 16 7.54 8.33 0.03
CA GLN A 16 6.29 8.47 -0.72
C GLN A 16 6.55 8.63 -2.21
N LYS A 17 7.62 9.35 -2.57
CA LYS A 17 8.00 9.55 -3.97
C LYS A 17 8.33 8.23 -4.65
N GLN A 18 9.11 7.37 -3.98
CA GLN A 18 9.48 6.06 -4.54
C GLN A 18 8.25 5.19 -4.79
N VAL A 19 7.33 5.16 -3.84
CA VAL A 19 6.11 4.36 -3.99
C VAL A 19 5.22 4.94 -5.09
N ALA A 20 5.09 6.26 -5.14
CA ALA A 20 4.30 6.91 -6.21
C ALA A 20 4.87 6.58 -7.59
N GLU A 21 6.19 6.59 -7.73
CA GLU A 21 6.84 6.20 -8.99
C GLU A 21 6.51 4.76 -9.36
N TYR A 22 6.57 3.85 -8.39
CA TYR A 22 6.21 2.45 -8.62
C TYR A 22 4.77 2.32 -9.11
N LEU A 23 3.87 3.13 -8.56
CA LEU A 23 2.44 3.09 -8.88
C LEU A 23 2.09 3.89 -10.12
N PHE A 24 3.04 4.60 -10.71
CA PHE A 24 2.82 5.50 -11.85
C PHE A 24 1.79 6.58 -11.53
N CYS A 25 1.87 7.17 -10.33
CA CYS A 25 0.98 8.25 -9.94
C CYS A 25 1.77 9.39 -9.30
N ASP A 26 1.12 10.55 -9.14
CA ASP A 26 1.76 11.70 -8.49
C ASP A 26 1.96 11.43 -7.00
N GLN A 27 3.06 11.97 -6.47
CA GLN A 27 3.33 11.87 -5.05
C GLN A 27 2.21 12.50 -4.21
N SER A 28 1.63 13.60 -4.68
CA SER A 28 0.55 14.26 -3.94
C SER A 28 -0.70 13.37 -3.88
N LEU A 29 -1.01 12.63 -4.94
CA LEU A 29 -2.11 11.69 -4.93
C LEU A 29 -1.83 10.53 -3.98
N TYR A 30 -0.63 9.97 -4.03
CA TYR A 30 -0.26 8.88 -3.13
C TYR A 30 -0.33 9.33 -1.67
N SER A 31 0.14 10.55 -1.38
CA SER A 31 0.06 11.12 -0.03
C SER A 31 -1.39 11.19 0.45
N LYS A 32 -2.33 11.52 -0.44
CA LYS A 32 -3.76 11.54 -0.10
C LYS A 32 -4.28 10.14 0.25
N TYR A 33 -3.78 9.11 -0.42
CA TYR A 33 -4.13 7.73 -0.08
C TYR A 33 -3.71 7.39 1.36
N GLU A 34 -2.48 7.74 1.73
CA GLU A 34 -1.98 7.46 3.08
C GLU A 34 -2.74 8.23 4.15
N ARG A 35 -3.18 9.45 3.84
CA ARG A 35 -3.91 10.30 4.80
C ARG A 35 -5.41 10.02 4.82
N GLY A 36 -5.90 9.12 3.98
CA GLY A 36 -7.32 8.80 3.92
C GLY A 36 -8.18 9.86 3.26
N LEU A 37 -7.58 10.78 2.49
CA LEU A 37 -8.31 11.84 1.77
C LEU A 37 -8.86 11.37 0.43
N ARG A 38 -8.40 10.25 -0.07
CA ARG A 38 -8.88 9.64 -1.31
C ARG A 38 -8.98 8.14 -1.13
N ASP A 39 -10.01 7.55 -1.69
CA ASP A 39 -10.15 6.10 -1.70
C ASP A 39 -9.08 5.46 -2.55
N VAL A 40 -8.51 4.35 -2.08
CA VAL A 40 -7.47 3.63 -2.81
C VAL A 40 -8.13 2.63 -3.75
N PRO A 41 -7.94 2.77 -5.07
CA PRO A 41 -8.50 1.81 -6.03
C PRO A 41 -7.96 0.38 -5.77
N VAL A 42 -8.77 -0.62 -6.11
CA VAL A 42 -8.37 -2.03 -5.94
C VAL A 42 -7.08 -2.32 -6.70
N SER A 43 -6.91 -1.76 -7.90
CA SER A 43 -5.69 -1.96 -8.69
C SER A 43 -4.45 -1.47 -7.95
N ILE A 44 -4.56 -0.36 -7.22
CA ILE A 44 -3.45 0.17 -6.42
C ILE A 44 -3.16 -0.76 -5.24
N ILE A 45 -4.20 -1.25 -4.58
CA ILE A 45 -4.03 -2.18 -3.45
C ILE A 45 -3.31 -3.45 -3.91
N ILE A 46 -3.66 -3.99 -5.07
CA ILE A 46 -2.99 -5.16 -5.63
C ILE A 46 -1.51 -4.87 -5.90
N LYS A 47 -1.20 -3.71 -6.48
CA LYS A 47 0.18 -3.32 -6.75
C LYS A 47 0.98 -3.17 -5.46
N LEU A 48 0.39 -2.58 -4.43
CA LEU A 48 1.06 -2.43 -3.14
C LEU A 48 1.31 -3.79 -2.48
N ALA A 49 0.37 -4.72 -2.60
CA ALA A 49 0.55 -6.07 -2.08
C ALA A 49 1.74 -6.76 -2.75
N LYS A 50 1.91 -6.57 -4.06
CA LYS A 50 3.06 -7.11 -4.78
C LYS A 50 4.35 -6.43 -4.38
N LEU A 51 4.33 -5.12 -4.25
CA LEU A 51 5.53 -4.34 -3.87
C LEU A 51 6.07 -4.76 -2.52
N TYR A 52 5.19 -4.94 -1.54
CA TYR A 52 5.58 -5.26 -0.16
C TYR A 52 5.56 -6.76 0.15
N TYR A 53 5.30 -7.57 -0.87
CA TYR A 53 5.22 -9.03 -0.72
C TYR A 53 4.26 -9.41 0.41
N THR A 54 3.04 -8.92 0.33
CA THR A 54 1.99 -9.21 1.31
C THR A 54 0.67 -9.48 0.59
N SER A 55 -0.39 -9.74 1.34
CA SER A 55 -1.71 -9.99 0.77
C SER A 55 -2.52 -8.70 0.72
N THR A 56 -3.48 -8.64 -0.20
CA THR A 56 -4.46 -7.55 -0.22
C THR A 56 -5.28 -7.54 1.07
N ASP A 57 -5.59 -8.72 1.61
CA ASP A 57 -6.34 -8.84 2.86
C ASP A 57 -5.61 -8.20 4.04
N PHE A 58 -4.29 -8.35 4.10
CA PHE A 58 -3.51 -7.68 5.14
C PHE A 58 -3.61 -6.16 5.01
N ILE A 59 -3.48 -5.63 3.80
CA ILE A 59 -3.59 -4.19 3.55
C ILE A 59 -4.97 -3.68 3.93
N LEU A 60 -6.02 -4.44 3.63
CA LEU A 60 -7.40 -4.07 3.93
C LEU A 60 -7.78 -4.29 5.40
N GLY A 61 -6.91 -4.89 6.19
CA GLY A 61 -7.18 -5.14 7.60
C GLY A 61 -8.03 -6.35 7.87
N LEU A 62 -8.19 -7.24 6.88
CA LEU A 62 -9.02 -8.45 7.03
C LEU A 62 -8.26 -9.61 7.66
N THR A 63 -6.95 -9.52 7.75
CA THR A 63 -6.10 -10.52 8.40
C THR A 63 -4.90 -9.83 9.03
N ASP A 64 -4.35 -10.43 10.07
CA ASP A 64 -3.10 -9.96 10.69
C ASP A 64 -1.87 -10.67 10.14
N LYS A 65 -2.06 -11.61 9.22
CA LYS A 65 -0.96 -12.33 8.59
C LYS A 65 -0.36 -11.46 7.48
N LYS A 66 0.86 -11.01 7.69
CA LYS A 66 1.54 -10.13 6.76
C LYS A 66 2.00 -10.84 5.49
N GLN A 67 2.25 -12.14 5.57
CA GLN A 67 2.76 -12.90 4.44
C GLN A 67 1.67 -13.17 3.41
N PRO A 68 2.03 -13.24 2.10
CA PRO A 68 1.04 -13.56 1.07
C PRO A 68 0.45 -14.96 1.29
N TYR A 69 -0.78 -15.15 0.84
CA TYR A 69 -1.37 -16.47 0.88
C TYR A 69 -0.59 -17.43 -0.05
N LYS A 70 -0.45 -18.66 0.40
CA LYS A 70 0.09 -19.72 -0.45
C LYS A 70 -0.95 -20.12 -1.50
N LYS A 71 -0.48 -20.31 -2.70
CA LYS A 71 -1.35 -20.81 -3.75
C LYS A 71 -1.37 -22.32 -3.74
#